data_f997cee6cfaf704d9167a58b20dadb79
#
_entry.id   f997cee6cfaf704d9167a58b20dadb79
#
_cell.length_a   1.000
_cell.length_b   1.000
_cell.length_c   1.000
_cell.angle_alpha   90.00
_cell.angle_beta   90.00
_cell.angle_gamma   90.00
#
_symmetry.space_group_name_H-M   'P 1'
#
loop_
_entity.id
_entity.type
_entity.pdbx_description
1 polymer ?
#
loop_
_entity_poly.entity_id
_entity_poly.type
_entity_poly.pdbx_seq_one_letter_code
_entity_poly.pdbx_strand_id
1 'polypeptide(L)'
;MSKLGKKIILVPKESTIKVEGNTLLVSGPKGSKKILFDNKTFLTKINEKKEFEISPVNKKDKNSSIMWGTYRSLINSAVSGVTKGHEKNLELSGVGFRANLKGKELILSLGFSHEIKFKVPEDINIKIEKQTKINISGADKELVSKIASEIKAIKPVEPYKGKGIKEKDQYVLRKEGKKK
;
A
#
# COMPACT_ATOMS: atom_id res chain seq x y z
N MET A 1 -18.41 20.24 -3.21
CA MET A 1 -18.82 18.81 -3.15
C MET A 1 -17.79 17.94 -3.88
N SER A 2 -17.37 16.82 -3.29
CA SER A 2 -16.38 15.92 -3.90
C SER A 2 -17.01 15.05 -5.01
N LYS A 3 -16.48 15.16 -6.24
CA LYS A 3 -16.89 14.27 -7.36
C LYS A 3 -16.50 12.79 -7.09
N LEU A 4 -15.38 12.57 -6.41
CA LEU A 4 -14.90 11.24 -6.04
C LEU A 4 -15.74 10.61 -4.93
N GLY A 5 -16.17 11.40 -3.94
CA GLY A 5 -16.99 10.92 -2.82
C GLY A 5 -18.32 10.35 -3.27
N LYS A 6 -18.92 10.89 -4.33
CA LYS A 6 -20.21 10.43 -4.89
C LYS A 6 -20.15 9.08 -5.59
N LYS A 7 -18.95 8.57 -5.94
CA LYS A 7 -18.83 7.29 -6.63
C LYS A 7 -19.14 6.14 -5.67
N ILE A 8 -20.07 5.30 -6.05
CA ILE A 8 -20.44 4.08 -5.33
C ILE A 8 -19.26 3.11 -5.31
N ILE A 9 -19.12 2.37 -4.21
CA ILE A 9 -18.12 1.32 -4.06
C ILE A 9 -18.83 -0.01 -4.24
N LEU A 10 -18.45 -0.76 -5.27
CA LEU A 10 -18.94 -2.12 -5.49
C LEU A 10 -18.20 -3.06 -4.56
N VAL A 11 -18.93 -3.77 -3.70
CA VAL A 11 -18.37 -4.75 -2.76
C VAL A 11 -18.47 -6.13 -3.39
N PRO A 12 -17.35 -6.79 -3.72
CA PRO A 12 -17.34 -8.14 -4.27
C PRO A 12 -18.06 -9.14 -3.35
N LYS A 13 -18.58 -10.23 -3.92
CA LYS A 13 -19.30 -11.27 -3.15
C LYS A 13 -18.45 -11.90 -2.04
N GLU A 14 -17.14 -11.93 -2.23
CA GLU A 14 -16.15 -12.52 -1.33
C GLU A 14 -15.74 -11.60 -0.18
N SER A 15 -16.20 -10.35 -0.17
CA SER A 15 -15.89 -9.39 0.89
C SER A 15 -17.14 -8.92 1.61
N THR A 16 -16.96 -8.58 2.88
CA THR A 16 -18.02 -8.05 3.75
C THR A 16 -17.56 -6.76 4.40
N ILE A 17 -18.49 -5.82 4.53
CA ILE A 17 -18.28 -4.56 5.24
C ILE A 17 -19.24 -4.52 6.41
N LYS A 18 -18.71 -4.36 7.63
CA LYS A 18 -19.49 -4.18 8.86
C LYS A 18 -19.14 -2.84 9.46
N VAL A 19 -20.15 -2.14 9.95
CA VAL A 19 -19.99 -0.88 10.69
C VAL A 19 -20.21 -1.15 12.16
N GLU A 20 -19.17 -1.00 12.97
CA GLU A 20 -19.18 -1.23 14.41
C GLU A 20 -18.83 0.08 15.12
N GLY A 21 -19.84 0.83 15.57
CA GLY A 21 -19.63 2.12 16.19
C GLY A 21 -18.85 3.07 15.27
N ASN A 22 -17.69 3.55 15.72
CA ASN A 22 -16.80 4.44 14.97
C ASN A 22 -15.74 3.69 14.13
N THR A 23 -15.92 2.39 13.90
CA THR A 23 -14.99 1.57 13.16
C THR A 23 -15.70 0.86 12.02
N LEU A 24 -15.10 0.89 10.86
CA LEU A 24 -15.53 0.17 9.67
C LEU A 24 -14.61 -1.03 9.48
N LEU A 25 -15.16 -2.23 9.62
CA LEU A 25 -14.43 -3.49 9.43
C LEU A 25 -14.70 -4.01 8.03
N VAL A 26 -13.65 -4.12 7.22
CA VAL A 26 -13.68 -4.73 5.89
C VAL A 26 -12.98 -6.07 5.96
N SER A 27 -13.69 -7.16 5.66
CA SER A 27 -13.17 -8.52 5.71
C SER A 27 -13.27 -9.20 4.35
N GLY A 28 -12.29 -10.03 4.02
CA GLY A 28 -12.24 -10.79 2.77
C GLY A 28 -11.22 -11.94 2.81
N PRO A 29 -11.02 -12.65 1.69
CA PRO A 29 -10.18 -13.85 1.65
C PRO A 29 -8.70 -13.60 1.96
N LYS A 30 -8.19 -12.38 1.72
CA LYS A 30 -6.78 -12.05 1.98
C LYS A 30 -6.52 -11.36 3.31
N GLY A 31 -7.56 -11.18 4.14
CA GLY A 31 -7.44 -10.59 5.47
C GLY A 31 -8.57 -9.65 5.82
N SER A 32 -8.35 -8.84 6.84
CA SER A 32 -9.30 -7.83 7.30
C SER A 32 -8.59 -6.51 7.55
N LYS A 33 -9.27 -5.39 7.28
CA LYS A 33 -8.78 -4.05 7.64
C LYS A 33 -9.82 -3.30 8.45
N LYS A 34 -9.36 -2.67 9.53
CA LYS A 34 -10.14 -1.74 10.35
C LYS A 34 -9.84 -0.31 9.90
N ILE A 35 -10.88 0.47 9.68
CA ILE A 35 -10.79 1.89 9.31
C ILE A 35 -11.55 2.67 10.37
N LEU A 36 -10.87 3.62 11.03
CA LEU A 36 -11.52 4.57 11.93
C LEU A 36 -12.40 5.50 11.11
N PHE A 37 -13.64 5.64 11.53
CA PHE A 37 -14.66 6.33 10.79
C PHE A 37 -15.58 7.07 11.75
N ASP A 38 -15.87 8.32 11.49
CA ASP A 38 -16.72 9.14 12.34
C ASP A 38 -18.18 9.08 11.91
N ASN A 39 -18.99 8.30 12.60
CA ASN A 39 -20.42 8.15 12.35
C ASN A 39 -21.24 9.42 12.58
N LYS A 40 -20.71 10.41 13.31
CA LYS A 40 -21.40 11.70 13.52
C LYS A 40 -21.31 12.57 12.27
N THR A 41 -20.21 12.45 11.55
CA THR A 41 -19.92 13.27 10.37
C THR A 41 -20.38 12.64 9.07
N PHE A 42 -20.44 11.28 9.00
CA PHE A 42 -20.75 10.55 7.79
C PHE A 42 -21.83 9.50 7.99
N LEU A 43 -22.73 9.41 7.02
CA LEU A 43 -23.72 8.34 6.90
C LEU A 43 -23.22 7.27 5.93
N THR A 44 -23.40 6.03 6.29
CA THR A 44 -23.11 4.88 5.45
C THR A 44 -24.39 4.17 5.05
N LYS A 45 -24.51 3.79 3.79
CA LYS A 45 -25.61 2.99 3.27
C LYS A 45 -25.05 1.78 2.52
N ILE A 46 -25.63 0.62 2.78
CA ILE A 46 -25.32 -0.61 2.05
C ILE A 46 -26.63 -1.03 1.36
N ASN A 47 -26.62 -1.08 0.03
CA ASN A 47 -27.75 -1.52 -0.75
C ASN A 47 -27.76 -3.05 -0.87
N GLU A 48 -28.92 -3.64 -1.19
CA GLU A 48 -29.08 -5.08 -1.44
C GLU A 48 -28.16 -5.61 -2.55
N LYS A 49 -27.80 -4.74 -3.50
CA LYS A 49 -26.84 -5.04 -4.58
C LYS A 49 -25.37 -5.05 -4.14
N LYS A 50 -25.10 -5.00 -2.82
CA LYS A 50 -23.74 -4.88 -2.26
C LYS A 50 -23.00 -3.62 -2.72
N GLU A 51 -23.73 -2.55 -2.90
CA GLU A 51 -23.18 -1.23 -3.17
C GLU A 51 -23.03 -0.47 -1.85
N PHE A 52 -21.83 -0.03 -1.56
CA PHE A 52 -21.52 0.78 -0.39
C PHE A 52 -21.44 2.24 -0.78
N GLU A 53 -22.20 3.07 -0.10
CA GLU A 53 -22.20 4.52 -0.28
C GLU A 53 -21.87 5.20 1.06
N ILE A 54 -21.04 6.22 1.00
CA ILE A 54 -20.73 7.12 2.10
C ILE A 54 -21.18 8.52 1.73
N SER A 55 -21.86 9.21 2.64
CA SER A 55 -22.29 10.60 2.43
C SER A 55 -22.10 11.43 3.69
N PRO A 56 -21.69 12.71 3.59
CA PRO A 56 -21.60 13.58 4.75
C PRO A 56 -23.00 13.94 5.27
N VAL A 57 -23.17 13.97 6.59
CA VAL A 57 -24.41 14.43 7.26
C VAL A 57 -24.67 15.87 6.90
N ASN A 58 -23.65 16.73 7.02
CA ASN A 58 -23.73 18.13 6.68
C ASN A 58 -22.97 18.44 5.38
N LYS A 59 -23.69 18.60 4.27
CA LYS A 59 -23.11 18.88 2.95
C LYS A 59 -22.50 20.29 2.81
N LYS A 60 -22.80 21.20 3.72
CA LYS A 60 -22.28 22.59 3.68
C LYS A 60 -20.92 22.73 4.38
N ASP A 61 -20.55 21.77 5.23
CA ASP A 61 -19.27 21.79 5.91
C ASP A 61 -18.12 21.46 4.95
N LYS A 62 -17.13 22.35 4.87
CA LYS A 62 -15.95 22.21 4.00
C LYS A 62 -15.09 21.02 4.43
N ASN A 63 -14.88 20.83 5.73
CA ASN A 63 -14.05 19.74 6.26
C ASN A 63 -14.66 18.37 5.93
N SER A 64 -15.95 18.19 6.12
CA SER A 64 -16.67 16.98 5.74
C SER A 64 -16.58 16.70 4.25
N SER A 65 -16.61 17.74 3.41
CA SER A 65 -16.46 17.58 1.95
C SER A 65 -15.07 17.10 1.52
N ILE A 66 -14.01 17.53 2.22
CA ILE A 66 -12.62 17.11 1.98
C ILE A 66 -12.46 15.64 2.42
N MET A 67 -12.85 15.34 3.66
CA MET A 67 -12.71 14.01 4.25
C MET A 67 -13.57 12.96 3.54
N TRP A 68 -14.69 13.34 2.95
CA TRP A 68 -15.57 12.44 2.20
C TRP A 68 -14.84 11.68 1.08
N GLY A 69 -14.07 12.38 0.25
CA GLY A 69 -13.28 11.75 -0.81
C GLY A 69 -12.19 10.84 -0.27
N THR A 70 -11.55 11.23 0.84
CA THR A 70 -10.50 10.45 1.51
C THR A 70 -11.05 9.14 2.07
N TYR A 71 -12.15 9.18 2.86
CA TYR A 71 -12.77 7.97 3.39
C TYR A 71 -13.25 7.04 2.28
N ARG A 72 -13.89 7.59 1.24
CA ARG A 72 -14.29 6.77 0.09
C ARG A 72 -13.10 6.05 -0.53
N SER A 73 -11.98 6.74 -0.72
CA SER A 73 -10.76 6.16 -1.31
C SER A 73 -10.13 5.10 -0.41
N LEU A 74 -10.08 5.33 0.92
CA LEU A 74 -9.58 4.37 1.90
C LEU A 74 -10.43 3.08 1.91
N ILE A 75 -11.75 3.22 1.93
CA ILE A 75 -12.68 2.08 1.91
C ILE A 75 -12.52 1.29 0.60
N ASN A 76 -12.47 1.97 -0.54
CA ASN A 76 -12.26 1.31 -1.83
C ASN A 76 -10.92 0.57 -1.90
N SER A 77 -9.85 1.17 -1.36
CA SER A 77 -8.54 0.51 -1.26
C SER A 77 -8.58 -0.70 -0.31
N ALA A 78 -9.29 -0.61 0.81
CA ALA A 78 -9.47 -1.73 1.73
C ALA A 78 -10.25 -2.88 1.08
N VAL A 79 -11.36 -2.60 0.39
CA VAL A 79 -12.14 -3.62 -0.34
C VAL A 79 -11.28 -4.31 -1.40
N SER A 80 -10.51 -3.55 -2.17
CA SER A 80 -9.59 -4.10 -3.17
C SER A 80 -8.47 -4.93 -2.51
N GLY A 81 -7.96 -4.49 -1.36
CA GLY A 81 -6.89 -5.16 -0.64
C GLY A 81 -7.30 -6.49 -0.03
N VAL A 82 -8.48 -6.57 0.59
CA VAL A 82 -8.96 -7.82 1.18
C VAL A 82 -9.41 -8.85 0.13
N THR A 83 -9.70 -8.41 -1.10
CA THR A 83 -10.08 -9.30 -2.21
C THR A 83 -8.87 -9.69 -3.07
N LYS A 84 -8.28 -8.73 -3.78
CA LYS A 84 -7.17 -8.96 -4.72
C LYS A 84 -5.81 -8.94 -4.03
N GLY A 85 -5.68 -8.16 -2.96
CA GLY A 85 -4.41 -7.78 -2.34
C GLY A 85 -3.76 -6.61 -3.05
N HIS A 86 -2.79 -6.00 -2.36
CA HIS A 86 -1.93 -4.98 -2.92
C HIS A 86 -0.52 -5.54 -3.05
N GLU A 87 0.15 -5.20 -4.13
CA GLU A 87 1.50 -5.66 -4.42
C GLU A 87 2.40 -4.49 -4.81
N LYS A 88 3.66 -4.55 -4.37
CA LYS A 88 4.73 -3.65 -4.79
C LYS A 88 5.96 -4.49 -5.12
N ASN A 89 6.53 -4.23 -6.29
CA ASN A 89 7.71 -4.92 -6.78
C ASN A 89 8.91 -3.98 -6.72
N LEU A 90 9.96 -4.41 -6.02
CA LEU A 90 11.23 -3.71 -5.94
C LEU A 90 12.30 -4.51 -6.68
N GLU A 91 13.20 -3.81 -7.35
CA GLU A 91 14.35 -4.38 -8.05
C GLU A 91 15.65 -3.85 -7.47
N LEU A 92 16.57 -4.77 -7.16
CA LEU A 92 17.93 -4.46 -6.75
C LEU A 92 18.80 -4.33 -8.01
N SER A 93 19.40 -3.17 -8.19
CA SER A 93 20.31 -2.89 -9.31
C SER A 93 21.71 -2.64 -8.76
N GLY A 94 22.66 -3.49 -9.06
CA GLY A 94 24.05 -3.37 -8.63
C GLY A 94 24.76 -4.70 -8.59
N VAL A 95 26.08 -4.70 -8.89
CA VAL A 95 26.90 -5.91 -8.81
C VAL A 95 27.03 -6.35 -7.35
N GLY A 96 26.73 -7.61 -7.08
CA GLY A 96 26.79 -8.16 -5.72
C GLY A 96 25.60 -7.84 -4.81
N PHE A 97 24.58 -7.10 -5.31
CA PHE A 97 23.37 -6.85 -4.52
C PHE A 97 22.52 -8.11 -4.47
N ARG A 98 22.16 -8.52 -3.26
CA ARG A 98 21.36 -9.72 -3.02
C ARG A 98 20.35 -9.47 -1.91
N ALA A 99 19.19 -10.10 -2.03
CA ALA A 99 18.17 -10.17 -1.01
C ALA A 99 17.90 -11.62 -0.66
N ASN A 100 17.83 -11.95 0.62
CA ASN A 100 17.47 -13.27 1.13
C ASN A 100 16.41 -13.11 2.23
N LEU A 101 15.46 -14.04 2.28
CA LEU A 101 14.46 -14.08 3.33
C LEU A 101 14.78 -15.24 4.27
N LYS A 102 14.96 -14.95 5.55
CA LYS A 102 15.11 -15.96 6.61
C LYS A 102 13.95 -15.80 7.61
N GLY A 103 12.93 -16.63 7.47
CA GLY A 103 11.72 -16.53 8.29
C GLY A 103 11.02 -15.18 8.09
N LYS A 104 10.95 -14.36 9.15
CA LYS A 104 10.36 -13.00 9.12
C LYS A 104 11.40 -11.87 8.98
N GLU A 105 12.64 -12.20 8.63
CA GLU A 105 13.70 -11.22 8.44
C GLU A 105 14.16 -11.20 6.98
N LEU A 106 14.11 -10.02 6.37
CA LEU A 106 14.67 -9.75 5.05
C LEU A 106 16.11 -9.30 5.23
N ILE A 107 17.06 -10.09 4.71
CA ILE A 107 18.50 -9.82 4.75
C ILE A 107 18.90 -9.24 3.40
N LEU A 108 19.48 -8.04 3.44
CA LEU A 108 19.88 -7.29 2.26
C LEU A 108 21.40 -7.07 2.25
N SER A 109 22.08 -7.57 1.21
CA SER A 109 23.49 -7.28 0.93
C SER A 109 23.53 -6.23 -0.19
N LEU A 110 23.83 -4.98 0.16
CA LEU A 110 23.70 -3.79 -0.73
C LEU A 110 25.05 -3.07 -0.94
N GLY A 111 26.17 -3.80 -0.79
CA GLY A 111 27.51 -3.21 -0.90
C GLY A 111 27.92 -2.36 0.30
N PHE A 112 27.30 -2.57 1.46
CA PHE A 112 27.78 -2.09 2.75
C PHE A 112 28.70 -3.12 3.38
N SER A 113 29.48 -2.71 4.38
CA SER A 113 30.41 -3.59 5.11
C SER A 113 29.69 -4.67 5.93
N HIS A 114 28.39 -4.50 6.19
CA HIS A 114 27.54 -5.44 6.93
C HIS A 114 26.22 -5.69 6.21
N GLU A 115 25.60 -6.81 6.49
CA GLU A 115 24.26 -7.12 6.01
C GLU A 115 23.20 -6.34 6.78
N ILE A 116 22.24 -5.81 6.08
CA ILE A 116 21.12 -5.10 6.69
C ILE A 116 19.96 -6.08 6.91
N LYS A 117 19.51 -6.18 8.15
CA LYS A 117 18.37 -7.01 8.55
C LYS A 117 17.14 -6.13 8.71
N PHE A 118 16.10 -6.41 7.93
CA PHE A 118 14.81 -5.72 7.99
C PHE A 118 13.76 -6.68 8.53
N LYS A 119 13.08 -6.32 9.64
CA LYS A 119 12.00 -7.13 10.21
C LYS A 119 10.72 -6.90 9.43
N VAL A 120 10.14 -7.99 8.94
CA VAL A 120 8.89 -7.98 8.18
C VAL A 120 7.70 -8.12 9.14
N PRO A 121 6.72 -7.19 9.13
CA PRO A 121 5.48 -7.34 9.89
C PRO A 121 4.67 -8.58 9.47
N GLU A 122 3.84 -9.10 10.39
CA GLU A 122 3.07 -10.32 10.16
C GLU A 122 2.02 -10.21 9.06
N ASP A 123 1.48 -9.01 8.86
CA ASP A 123 0.45 -8.73 7.85
C ASP A 123 0.99 -8.61 6.41
N ILE A 124 2.31 -8.76 6.23
CA ILE A 124 2.97 -8.58 4.94
C ILE A 124 3.70 -9.87 4.53
N ASN A 125 3.47 -10.26 3.28
CA ASN A 125 4.18 -11.36 2.65
C ASN A 125 5.25 -10.81 1.70
N ILE A 126 6.48 -11.26 1.87
CA ILE A 126 7.59 -10.94 0.96
C ILE A 126 7.99 -12.20 0.22
N LYS A 127 8.08 -12.09 -1.11
CA LYS A 127 8.64 -13.13 -1.98
C LYS A 127 9.86 -12.58 -2.69
N ILE A 128 10.91 -13.38 -2.80
CA ILE A 128 12.15 -13.01 -3.46
C ILE A 128 12.33 -13.88 -4.69
N GLU A 129 12.51 -13.24 -5.84
CA GLU A 129 12.80 -13.89 -7.10
C GLU A 129 14.23 -13.54 -7.54
N LYS A 130 15.01 -14.55 -7.92
CA LYS A 130 16.40 -14.41 -8.44
C LYS A 130 17.32 -13.58 -7.54
N GLN A 131 17.05 -13.49 -6.22
CA GLN A 131 17.80 -12.70 -5.23
C GLN A 131 17.87 -11.20 -5.53
N THR A 132 17.27 -10.71 -6.59
CA THR A 132 17.31 -9.31 -7.04
C THR A 132 15.94 -8.65 -7.15
N LYS A 133 14.87 -9.44 -7.14
CA LYS A 133 13.50 -8.92 -7.17
C LYS A 133 12.78 -9.25 -5.88
N ILE A 134 12.21 -8.25 -5.26
CA ILE A 134 11.46 -8.37 -4.01
C ILE A 134 10.00 -8.02 -4.33
N ASN A 135 9.10 -8.98 -4.20
CA ASN A 135 7.68 -8.76 -4.28
C ASN A 135 7.13 -8.64 -2.85
N ILE A 136 6.47 -7.52 -2.55
CA ILE A 136 5.85 -7.22 -1.26
C ILE A 136 4.36 -7.22 -1.47
N SER A 137 3.63 -8.09 -0.75
CA SER A 137 2.19 -8.23 -0.89
C SER A 137 1.48 -8.21 0.47
N GLY A 138 0.26 -7.67 0.50
CA GLY A 138 -0.55 -7.58 1.71
C GLY A 138 -1.97 -7.07 1.45
N ALA A 139 -2.82 -7.17 2.45
CA ALA A 139 -4.18 -6.66 2.40
C ALA A 139 -4.23 -5.13 2.56
N ASP A 140 -3.29 -4.56 3.30
CA ASP A 140 -3.24 -3.13 3.58
C ASP A 140 -2.30 -2.39 2.62
N LYS A 141 -2.88 -1.53 1.76
CA LYS A 141 -2.12 -0.70 0.81
C LYS A 141 -1.10 0.20 1.49
N GLU A 142 -1.46 0.77 2.64
CA GLU A 142 -0.62 1.72 3.36
C GLU A 142 0.61 1.01 3.92
N LEU A 143 0.43 -0.15 4.57
CA LEU A 143 1.52 -0.96 5.09
C LEU A 143 2.44 -1.46 3.98
N VAL A 144 1.88 -1.99 2.88
CA VAL A 144 2.66 -2.44 1.71
C VAL A 144 3.51 -1.30 1.15
N SER A 145 2.92 -0.10 0.99
CA SER A 145 3.63 1.06 0.45
C SER A 145 4.66 1.61 1.42
N LYS A 146 4.38 1.61 2.72
CA LYS A 146 5.30 2.04 3.77
C LYS A 146 6.55 1.16 3.78
N ILE A 147 6.38 -0.16 3.83
CA ILE A 147 7.49 -1.11 3.85
C ILE A 147 8.31 -1.03 2.56
N ALA A 148 7.65 -0.91 1.40
CA ALA A 148 8.34 -0.72 0.14
C ALA A 148 9.20 0.56 0.14
N SER A 149 8.69 1.65 0.72
CA SER A 149 9.41 2.92 0.84
C SER A 149 10.58 2.81 1.83
N GLU A 150 10.41 2.14 2.97
CA GLU A 150 11.46 1.90 3.96
C GLU A 150 12.62 1.08 3.36
N ILE A 151 12.30 -0.02 2.67
CA ILE A 151 13.31 -0.84 1.99
C ILE A 151 14.04 -0.04 0.91
N LYS A 152 13.32 0.76 0.11
CA LYS A 152 13.90 1.62 -0.92
C LYS A 152 14.81 2.71 -0.34
N ALA A 153 14.47 3.24 0.82
CA ALA A 153 15.26 4.27 1.52
C ALA A 153 16.63 3.75 2.04
N ILE A 154 16.77 2.44 2.27
CA ILE A 154 18.04 1.83 2.70
C ILE A 154 19.16 2.10 1.69
N LYS A 155 18.88 1.97 0.41
CA LYS A 155 19.84 2.27 -0.67
C LYS A 155 19.13 2.92 -1.84
N PRO A 156 18.95 4.24 -1.82
CA PRO A 156 18.34 4.96 -2.93
C PRO A 156 19.18 4.83 -4.20
N VAL A 157 18.52 4.95 -5.34
CA VAL A 157 19.20 4.78 -6.63
C VAL A 157 20.15 5.93 -6.91
N GLU A 158 21.39 5.60 -7.22
CA GLU A 158 22.41 6.56 -7.63
C GLU A 158 22.12 7.09 -9.05
N PRO A 159 22.21 8.40 -9.31
CA PRO A 159 21.88 8.97 -10.61
C PRO A 159 22.94 8.71 -11.71
N TYR A 160 24.14 8.27 -11.39
CA TYR A 160 25.19 8.05 -12.37
C TYR A 160 25.19 6.62 -12.93
N LYS A 161 25.38 5.62 -12.08
CA LYS A 161 25.42 4.20 -12.49
C LYS A 161 24.09 3.50 -12.33
N GLY A 162 23.09 4.13 -11.68
CA GLY A 162 21.77 3.55 -11.45
C GLY A 162 21.77 2.39 -10.47
N LYS A 163 22.80 2.30 -9.58
CA LYS A 163 22.86 1.29 -8.51
C LYS A 163 21.94 1.69 -7.38
N GLY A 164 21.20 0.74 -6.82
CA GLY A 164 20.28 0.98 -5.70
C GLY A 164 19.01 0.14 -5.82
N ILE A 165 18.03 0.44 -4.99
CA ILE A 165 16.72 -0.20 -4.97
C ILE A 165 15.71 0.70 -5.66
N LYS A 166 15.05 0.19 -6.69
CA LYS A 166 14.01 0.91 -7.45
C LYS A 166 12.70 0.13 -7.45
N GLU A 167 11.58 0.82 -7.66
CA GLU A 167 10.33 0.15 -8.03
C GLU A 167 10.41 -0.34 -9.48
N LYS A 168 9.71 -1.41 -9.83
CA LYS A 168 9.78 -2.09 -11.12
C LYS A 168 9.68 -1.12 -12.31
N ASP A 169 8.75 -0.17 -12.27
CA ASP A 169 8.49 0.75 -13.38
C ASP A 169 9.03 2.17 -13.14
N GLN A 170 9.93 2.33 -12.16
CA GLN A 170 10.50 3.62 -11.83
C GLN A 170 11.56 4.03 -12.85
N TYR A 171 11.28 5.13 -13.57
CA TYR A 171 12.28 5.79 -14.39
C TYR A 171 13.30 6.51 -13.51
N VAL A 172 14.58 6.30 -13.77
CA VAL A 172 15.70 6.95 -13.08
C VAL A 172 16.44 7.82 -14.08
N LEU A 173 16.42 9.14 -13.88
CA LEU A 173 17.20 10.07 -14.69
C LEU A 173 18.68 9.85 -14.41
N ARG A 174 19.42 9.42 -15.43
CA ARG A 174 20.88 9.25 -15.34
C ARG A 174 21.59 10.52 -15.76
N LYS A 175 22.57 10.91 -14.95
CA LYS A 175 23.47 12.02 -15.25
C LYS A 175 24.77 11.48 -15.84
N GLU A 176 25.31 12.18 -16.82
CA GLU A 176 26.67 11.90 -17.31
C GLU A 176 27.69 12.46 -16.33
N GLY A 177 28.75 11.69 -16.07
CA GLY A 177 29.90 12.20 -15.33
C GLY A 177 30.65 13.27 -16.15
N LYS A 178 31.50 14.04 -15.48
CA LYS A 178 32.39 14.98 -16.19
C LYS A 178 33.22 14.20 -17.23
N LYS A 179 33.07 14.55 -18.51
CA LYS A 179 34.04 14.14 -19.52
C LYS A 179 35.38 14.81 -19.18
N LYS A 180 36.43 14.02 -19.05
CA LYS A 180 37.81 14.54 -18.96
C LYS A 180 38.16 15.16 -20.30
#